data_403207b06eca7d3af875d5246d5ee7ae
#
_entry.id   403207b06eca7d3af875d5246d5ee7ae
#
_cell.length_a   1.000
_cell.length_b   1.000
_cell.length_c   1.000
_cell.angle_alpha   90.00
_cell.angle_beta   90.00
_cell.angle_gamma   90.00
#
_symmetry.space_group_name_H-M   'P 1'
#
loop_
_entity.id
_entity.type
_entity.pdbx_description
1 polymer ?
#
loop_
_entity_poly.entity_id
_entity_poly.type
_entity_poly.pdbx_seq_one_letter_code
_entity_poly.pdbx_strand_id
1 'polypeptide(L)'
;MNTIITPQLTLFYDGGCPLCAIEMRHLKRLNQDNKLGFVDIMAADFHQRYPDLDWQALNDRIHAMRADGTMLIGLDVTYEAWRLVGKGWLYAPLRWPLVKPLADRFYLWFAKHRYRISYLLTGQKRCQQCELKKP
;
A
#
# COMPACT_ATOMS: atom_id res chain seq x y z
N MET A 1 7.77 20.07 -23.71
CA MET A 1 8.67 19.32 -22.82
C MET A 1 7.82 18.40 -21.94
N ASN A 2 8.00 17.11 -22.12
CA ASN A 2 7.33 16.14 -21.24
C ASN A 2 8.10 16.10 -19.92
N THR A 3 7.56 16.76 -18.91
CA THR A 3 8.12 16.63 -17.56
C THR A 3 7.74 15.26 -17.04
N ILE A 4 8.69 14.35 -16.94
CA ILE A 4 8.47 13.05 -16.29
C ILE A 4 8.39 13.32 -14.80
N ILE A 5 7.18 13.29 -14.25
CA ILE A 5 6.98 13.45 -12.82
C ILE A 5 7.28 12.11 -12.16
N THR A 6 8.44 12.03 -11.50
CA THR A 6 8.79 10.84 -10.71
C THR A 6 8.04 10.89 -9.39
N PRO A 7 7.26 9.85 -9.02
CA PRO A 7 6.60 9.82 -7.73
C PRO A 7 7.59 9.91 -6.57
N GLN A 8 7.20 10.59 -5.50
CA GLN A 8 8.00 10.64 -4.28
C GLN A 8 7.99 9.31 -3.53
N LEU A 9 6.89 8.57 -3.67
CA LEU A 9 6.71 7.27 -3.05
C LEU A 9 5.94 6.36 -4.00
N THR A 10 6.48 5.17 -4.27
CA THR A 10 5.81 4.15 -5.09
C THR A 10 5.33 3.03 -4.18
N LEU A 11 4.02 2.79 -4.16
CA LEU A 11 3.39 1.77 -3.34
C LEU A 11 3.31 0.45 -4.10
N PHE A 12 3.80 -0.64 -3.48
CA PHE A 12 3.66 -1.99 -4.00
C PHE A 12 2.57 -2.69 -3.20
N TYR A 13 1.45 -3.00 -3.83
CA TYR A 13 0.28 -3.50 -3.13
C TYR A 13 -0.26 -4.77 -3.80
N ASP A 14 -1.02 -5.55 -3.02
CA ASP A 14 -1.69 -6.76 -3.51
C ASP A 14 -3.05 -6.37 -4.12
N GLY A 15 -3.11 -6.36 -5.45
CA GLY A 15 -4.35 -6.06 -6.19
C GLY A 15 -5.43 -7.11 -6.01
N GLY A 16 -5.11 -8.28 -5.45
CA GLY A 16 -6.08 -9.32 -5.13
C GLY A 16 -6.71 -9.20 -3.75
N CYS A 17 -6.30 -8.22 -2.95
CA CYS A 17 -6.82 -7.99 -1.60
C CYS A 17 -7.91 -6.91 -1.65
N PRO A 18 -9.19 -7.22 -1.33
CA PRO A 18 -10.25 -6.22 -1.40
C PRO A 18 -10.04 -5.00 -0.51
N LEU A 19 -9.54 -5.19 0.72
CA LEU A 19 -9.27 -4.07 1.62
C LEU A 19 -8.13 -3.20 1.11
N CYS A 20 -7.08 -3.81 0.59
CA CYS A 20 -5.95 -3.10 0.01
C CYS A 20 -6.38 -2.26 -1.18
N ALA A 21 -7.25 -2.81 -2.04
CA ALA A 21 -7.79 -2.11 -3.19
C ALA A 21 -8.62 -0.90 -2.80
N ILE A 22 -9.41 -1.01 -1.73
CA ILE A 22 -10.20 0.11 -1.20
C ILE A 22 -9.28 1.25 -0.77
N GLU A 23 -8.24 0.94 0.00
CA GLU A 23 -7.27 1.94 0.46
C GLU A 23 -6.57 2.60 -0.72
N MET A 24 -6.12 1.81 -1.69
CA MET A 24 -5.44 2.34 -2.87
C MET A 24 -6.35 3.26 -3.67
N ARG A 25 -7.63 2.96 -3.80
CA ARG A 25 -8.59 3.83 -4.48
C ARG A 25 -8.73 5.17 -3.77
N HIS A 26 -8.78 5.18 -2.44
CA HIS A 26 -8.83 6.42 -1.68
C HIS A 26 -7.58 7.25 -1.89
N LEU A 27 -6.40 6.63 -1.82
CA LEU A 27 -5.13 7.31 -2.04
C LEU A 27 -5.03 7.86 -3.46
N LYS A 28 -5.45 7.10 -4.47
CA LYS A 28 -5.45 7.56 -5.87
C LYS A 28 -6.32 8.79 -6.05
N ARG A 29 -7.49 8.81 -5.40
CA ARG A 29 -8.40 9.96 -5.44
C ARG A 29 -7.77 11.22 -4.85
N LEU A 30 -7.01 11.07 -3.76
CA LEU A 30 -6.35 12.17 -3.06
C LEU A 30 -5.03 12.57 -3.69
N ASN A 31 -4.49 11.77 -4.60
CA ASN A 31 -3.16 11.95 -5.21
C ASN A 31 -3.19 12.96 -6.37
N GLN A 32 -3.72 14.17 -6.11
CA GLN A 32 -3.87 15.20 -7.13
C GLN A 32 -2.54 15.75 -7.63
N ASP A 33 -1.52 15.76 -6.76
CA ASP A 33 -0.19 16.28 -7.07
C ASP A 33 0.76 15.23 -7.63
N ASN A 34 0.26 14.01 -7.88
CA ASN A 34 1.03 12.89 -8.43
C ASN A 34 2.28 12.54 -7.61
N LYS A 35 2.19 12.68 -6.29
CA LYS A 35 3.29 12.34 -5.38
C LYS A 35 3.43 10.84 -5.16
N LEU A 36 2.34 10.08 -5.37
CA LEU A 36 2.30 8.64 -5.18
C LEU A 36 2.28 7.91 -6.51
N GLY A 37 3.07 6.85 -6.62
CA GLY A 37 2.96 5.85 -7.68
C GLY A 37 2.34 4.58 -7.11
N PHE A 38 1.71 3.77 -7.96
CA PHE A 38 0.99 2.56 -7.55
C PHE A 38 1.42 1.41 -8.44
N VAL A 39 1.89 0.31 -7.82
CA VAL A 39 2.29 -0.90 -8.53
C VAL A 39 1.57 -2.09 -7.91
N ASP A 40 0.76 -2.76 -8.74
CA ASP A 40 0.09 -3.99 -8.34
C ASP A 40 1.06 -5.16 -8.51
N ILE A 41 1.44 -5.83 -7.42
CA ILE A 41 2.38 -6.94 -7.47
C ILE A 41 1.79 -8.18 -8.16
N MET A 42 0.46 -8.19 -8.38
CA MET A 42 -0.22 -9.27 -9.10
C MET A 42 -0.28 -9.04 -10.61
N ALA A 43 0.20 -7.88 -11.09
CA ALA A 43 0.23 -7.58 -12.51
C ALA A 43 1.13 -8.58 -13.25
N ALA A 44 0.72 -8.97 -14.47
CA ALA A 44 1.42 -9.99 -15.26
C ALA A 44 2.88 -9.60 -15.56
N ASP A 45 3.17 -8.31 -15.70
CA ASP A 45 4.49 -7.80 -16.03
C ASP A 45 5.33 -7.43 -14.80
N PHE A 46 4.83 -7.69 -13.58
CA PHE A 46 5.51 -7.26 -12.36
C PHE A 46 6.94 -7.79 -12.26
N HIS A 47 7.13 -9.08 -12.46
CA HIS A 47 8.45 -9.71 -12.35
C HIS A 47 9.43 -9.22 -13.41
N GLN A 48 8.93 -8.82 -14.58
CA GLN A 48 9.76 -8.24 -15.64
C GLN A 48 10.22 -6.82 -15.29
N ARG A 49 9.33 -6.04 -14.66
CA ARG A 49 9.62 -4.64 -14.30
C ARG A 49 10.49 -4.52 -13.04
N TYR A 50 10.34 -5.47 -12.12
CA TYR A 50 11.00 -5.43 -10.81
C TYR A 50 11.63 -6.80 -10.49
N PRO A 51 12.62 -7.24 -11.29
CA PRO A 51 13.19 -8.58 -11.12
C PRO A 51 13.97 -8.77 -9.83
N ASP A 52 14.45 -7.68 -9.23
CA ASP A 52 15.27 -7.72 -8.02
C ASP A 52 14.47 -7.65 -6.72
N LEU A 53 13.16 -7.46 -6.80
CA LEU A 53 12.31 -7.38 -5.62
C LEU A 53 11.77 -8.76 -5.23
N ASP A 54 11.80 -9.04 -3.93
CA ASP A 54 11.26 -10.28 -3.38
C ASP A 54 9.73 -10.21 -3.34
N TRP A 55 9.08 -10.85 -4.29
CA TRP A 55 7.62 -10.85 -4.41
C TRP A 55 6.93 -11.35 -3.15
N GLN A 56 7.48 -12.40 -2.50
CA GLN A 56 6.87 -12.96 -1.31
C GLN A 56 6.87 -11.95 -0.16
N ALA A 57 7.98 -11.23 0.03
CA ALA A 57 8.05 -10.18 1.03
C ALA A 57 7.05 -9.07 0.75
N LEU A 58 6.90 -8.67 -0.52
CA LEU A 58 5.92 -7.66 -0.93
C LEU A 58 4.49 -8.12 -0.72
N ASN A 59 4.24 -9.42 -0.89
CA ASN A 59 2.91 -10.01 -0.66
C ASN A 59 2.58 -10.13 0.83
N ASP A 60 3.57 -10.38 1.67
CA ASP A 60 3.37 -10.56 3.11
C ASP A 60 3.01 -9.24 3.80
N ARG A 61 3.58 -8.13 3.36
CA ARG A 61 3.34 -6.80 3.94
C ARG A 61 3.39 -5.75 2.84
N ILE A 62 2.69 -4.65 3.07
CA ILE A 62 2.78 -3.53 2.15
C ILE A 62 4.19 -2.93 2.18
N HIS A 63 4.71 -2.63 1.01
CA HIS A 63 6.02 -1.98 0.84
C HIS A 63 5.84 -0.74 -0.01
N ALA A 64 6.75 0.22 0.14
CA ALA A 64 6.83 1.38 -0.73
C ALA A 64 8.28 1.80 -0.90
N MET A 65 8.61 2.31 -2.07
CA MET A 65 9.95 2.78 -2.39
C MET A 65 9.92 4.29 -2.57
N ARG A 66 10.80 5.00 -1.86
CA ARG A 66 11.00 6.43 -2.06
C ARG A 66 11.76 6.67 -3.36
N ALA A 67 11.72 7.91 -3.85
CA ALA A 67 12.43 8.29 -5.07
C ALA A 67 13.94 8.04 -4.98
N ASP A 68 14.52 8.06 -3.77
CA ASP A 68 15.94 7.78 -3.54
C ASP A 68 16.28 6.29 -3.45
N GLY A 69 15.28 5.41 -3.57
CA GLY A 69 15.45 3.97 -3.48
C GLY A 69 15.25 3.38 -2.09
N THR A 70 15.00 4.20 -1.07
CA THR A 70 14.75 3.73 0.30
C THR A 70 13.42 2.98 0.36
N MET A 71 13.43 1.77 0.95
CA MET A 71 12.23 0.95 1.08
C MET A 71 11.58 1.13 2.44
N LEU A 72 10.27 1.39 2.44
CA LEU A 72 9.45 1.41 3.63
C LEU A 72 8.57 0.16 3.69
N ILE A 73 8.22 -0.27 4.90
CA ILE A 73 7.45 -1.51 5.14
C ILE A 73 6.36 -1.23 6.17
N GLY A 74 5.18 -1.80 5.95
CA GLY A 74 4.10 -1.81 6.94
C GLY A 74 3.47 -0.45 7.18
N LEU A 75 3.25 -0.10 8.44
CA LEU A 75 2.59 1.15 8.81
C LEU A 75 3.39 2.39 8.45
N ASP A 76 4.72 2.28 8.31
CA ASP A 76 5.52 3.39 7.81
C ASP A 76 5.12 3.77 6.38
N VAL A 77 4.76 2.78 5.55
CA VAL A 77 4.21 3.03 4.21
C VAL A 77 2.89 3.78 4.30
N THR A 78 1.97 3.29 5.14
CA THR A 78 0.66 3.89 5.31
C THR A 78 0.77 5.34 5.78
N TYR A 79 1.56 5.58 6.81
CA TYR A 79 1.76 6.94 7.33
C TYR A 79 2.34 7.87 6.26
N GLU A 80 3.40 7.44 5.56
CA GLU A 80 4.06 8.27 4.57
C GLU A 80 3.15 8.58 3.37
N ALA A 81 2.41 7.57 2.89
CA ALA A 81 1.48 7.75 1.78
C ALA A 81 0.39 8.78 2.13
N TRP A 82 -0.23 8.63 3.30
CA TRP A 82 -1.27 9.56 3.73
C TRP A 82 -0.71 10.94 4.04
N ARG A 83 0.52 11.02 4.55
CA ARG A 83 1.19 12.31 4.76
C ARG A 83 1.38 13.07 3.45
N LEU A 84 1.80 12.37 2.40
CA LEU A 84 2.04 12.99 1.10
C LEU A 84 0.77 13.53 0.44
N VAL A 85 -0.39 12.94 0.73
CA VAL A 85 -1.66 13.44 0.22
C VAL A 85 -2.36 14.40 1.19
N GLY A 86 -1.65 14.84 2.24
CA GLY A 86 -2.14 15.86 3.17
C GLY A 86 -2.98 15.33 4.34
N LYS A 87 -3.01 14.02 4.56
CA LYS A 87 -3.82 13.38 5.61
C LYS A 87 -2.98 12.60 6.63
N GLY A 88 -1.69 12.95 6.76
CA GLY A 88 -0.79 12.25 7.70
C GLY A 88 -1.25 12.27 9.15
N TRP A 89 -2.01 13.27 9.54
CA TRP A 89 -2.54 13.39 10.90
C TRP A 89 -3.42 12.20 11.31
N LEU A 90 -4.03 11.50 10.36
CA LEU A 90 -4.86 10.32 10.65
C LEU A 90 -4.04 9.17 11.21
N TYR A 91 -2.79 9.03 10.77
CA TYR A 91 -1.91 7.91 11.13
C TYR A 91 -0.75 8.32 12.03
N ALA A 92 -0.54 9.61 12.26
CA ALA A 92 0.56 10.10 13.09
C ALA A 92 0.56 9.48 14.49
N PRO A 93 -0.59 9.34 15.20
CA PRO A 93 -0.60 8.72 16.52
C PRO A 93 -0.06 7.29 16.54
N LEU A 94 -0.21 6.53 15.42
CA LEU A 94 0.28 5.17 15.34
C LEU A 94 1.81 5.11 15.25
N ARG A 95 2.46 6.23 14.97
CA ARG A 95 3.92 6.33 14.87
C ARG A 95 4.57 6.98 16.11
N TRP A 96 3.78 7.32 17.13
CA TRP A 96 4.30 7.85 18.37
C TRP A 96 5.14 6.76 19.08
N PRO A 97 6.23 7.14 19.79
CA PRO A 97 7.18 6.16 20.35
C PRO A 97 6.55 5.12 21.27
N LEU A 98 5.50 5.48 22.03
CA LEU A 98 4.82 4.55 22.94
C LEU A 98 3.79 3.68 22.22
N VAL A 99 3.23 4.16 21.11
CA VAL A 99 2.17 3.48 20.37
C VAL A 99 2.74 2.61 19.24
N LYS A 100 3.87 3.02 18.67
CA LYS A 100 4.47 2.36 17.51
C LYS A 100 4.63 0.85 17.67
N PRO A 101 5.20 0.32 18.78
CA PRO A 101 5.38 -1.13 18.92
C PRO A 101 4.05 -1.88 18.91
N LEU A 102 3.02 -1.35 19.55
CA LEU A 102 1.69 -1.96 19.60
C LEU A 102 1.02 -1.90 18.23
N ALA A 103 1.13 -0.76 17.55
CA ALA A 103 0.56 -0.58 16.22
C ALA A 103 1.21 -1.51 15.21
N ASP A 104 2.53 -1.68 15.27
CA ASP A 104 3.26 -2.59 14.39
C ASP A 104 2.86 -4.04 14.62
N ARG A 105 2.67 -4.45 15.87
CA ARG A 105 2.18 -5.80 16.19
C ARG A 105 0.77 -6.02 15.68
N PHE A 106 -0.11 -5.05 15.85
CA PHE A 106 -1.46 -5.10 15.33
C PHE A 106 -1.44 -5.20 13.80
N TYR A 107 -0.59 -4.43 13.15
CA TYR A 107 -0.45 -4.47 11.69
C TYR A 107 -0.01 -5.85 11.22
N LEU A 108 0.97 -6.47 11.88
CA LEU A 108 1.42 -7.82 11.54
C LEU A 108 0.30 -8.84 11.65
N TRP A 109 -0.49 -8.75 12.72
CA TRP A 109 -1.68 -9.59 12.89
C TRP A 109 -2.68 -9.35 11.76
N PHE A 110 -2.96 -8.09 11.46
CA PHE A 110 -3.86 -7.71 10.37
C PHE A 110 -3.37 -8.24 9.02
N ALA A 111 -2.08 -8.06 8.71
CA ALA A 111 -1.52 -8.52 7.44
C ALA A 111 -1.62 -10.04 7.29
N LYS A 112 -1.42 -10.78 8.38
CA LYS A 112 -1.55 -12.23 8.39
C LYS A 112 -2.98 -12.68 8.14
N HIS A 113 -3.96 -11.95 8.65
CA HIS A 113 -5.38 -12.31 8.58
C HIS A 113 -6.17 -11.44 7.59
N ARG A 114 -5.50 -10.69 6.72
CA ARG A 114 -6.16 -9.69 5.88
C ARG A 114 -7.25 -10.26 4.97
N TYR A 115 -7.07 -11.47 4.45
CA TYR A 115 -8.08 -12.08 3.58
C TYR A 115 -9.31 -12.50 4.36
N ARG A 116 -9.16 -13.00 5.59
CA ARG A 116 -10.27 -13.33 6.47
C ARG A 116 -11.03 -12.06 6.87
N ILE A 117 -10.30 -11.02 7.22
CA ILE A 117 -10.90 -9.73 7.57
C ILE A 117 -11.62 -9.13 6.36
N SER A 118 -11.02 -9.22 5.17
CA SER A 118 -11.66 -8.79 3.93
C SER A 118 -12.98 -9.51 3.70
N TYR A 119 -13.01 -10.83 3.93
CA TYR A 119 -14.22 -11.61 3.78
C TYR A 119 -15.33 -11.15 4.75
N LEU A 120 -14.97 -10.89 6.00
CA LEU A 120 -15.93 -10.46 7.02
C LEU A 120 -16.50 -9.07 6.73
N LEU A 121 -15.67 -8.16 6.16
CA LEU A 121 -16.08 -6.78 5.94
C LEU A 121 -16.69 -6.54 4.55
N THR A 122 -16.25 -7.27 3.53
CA THR A 122 -16.64 -7.02 2.13
C THR A 122 -17.39 -8.19 1.50
N GLY A 123 -17.40 -9.36 2.15
CA GLY A 123 -17.96 -10.59 1.60
C GLY A 123 -17.05 -11.28 0.59
N GLN A 124 -15.82 -10.77 0.37
CA GLN A 124 -14.86 -11.36 -0.56
C GLN A 124 -13.52 -11.56 0.12
N LYS A 125 -12.95 -12.77 0.03
CA LYS A 125 -11.60 -13.04 0.53
C LYS A 125 -10.54 -12.50 -0.42
N ARG A 126 -10.73 -12.72 -1.71
CA ARG A 126 -9.77 -12.36 -2.74
C ARG A 126 -10.48 -12.13 -4.07
N CYS A 127 -9.94 -11.23 -4.87
CA CYS A 127 -10.38 -10.98 -6.24
C CYS A 127 -9.16 -10.96 -7.16
N GLN A 128 -9.37 -11.16 -8.47
CA GLN A 128 -8.26 -11.11 -9.42
C GLN A 128 -7.76 -9.70 -9.66
N GLN A 129 -8.69 -8.75 -9.80
CA GLN A 129 -8.36 -7.34 -9.98
C GLN A 129 -9.42 -6.50 -9.26
N CYS A 130 -9.24 -6.34 -7.96
CA CYS A 130 -10.23 -5.65 -7.12
C CYS A 130 -10.46 -4.21 -7.52
N GLU A 131 -9.44 -3.53 -8.06
CA GLU A 131 -9.56 -2.13 -8.46
C GLU A 131 -10.51 -1.90 -9.62
N LEU A 132 -10.67 -2.90 -10.48
CA LEU A 132 -11.54 -2.81 -11.65
C LEU A 132 -12.99 -3.12 -11.32
N LYS A 133 -13.26 -3.67 -10.14
CA LYS A 133 -14.62 -3.93 -9.68
C LYS A 133 -15.14 -2.71 -8.95
N LYS A 134 -16.24 -2.16 -9.43
CA LYS A 134 -16.92 -1.08 -8.71
C LYS A 134 -17.50 -1.64 -7.42
N PRO A 135 -17.41 -0.87 -6.32
CA PRO A 135 -18.03 -1.29 -5.07
C PRO A 135 -19.54 -1.40 -5.19
#